data_aa0de2e25d1c70555e5ac0d6b8fce9bc
#
_entry.id   aa0de2e25d1c70555e5ac0d6b8fce9bc
#
_cell.length_a   1.000
_cell.length_b   1.000
_cell.length_c   1.000
_cell.angle_alpha   90.00
_cell.angle_beta   90.00
_cell.angle_gamma   90.00
#
_symmetry.space_group_name_H-M   'P 1'
#
loop_
_entity.id
_entity.type
_entity.pdbx_description
1 polymer ?
#
loop_
_entity_poly.entity_id
_entity_poly.type
_entity_poly.pdbx_seq_one_letter_code
_entity_poly.pdbx_strand_id
1 'polypeptide(L)'
;MQRKNMWKEYTEIQQKELEELSVRYKECLDIGKTERECVKLGKKMADAWGYKNLEDCISEGTTLKTGDKVYADCMGKAFVMFQLGKKPLEEGMNILGAHIDSPRIDVKQNPLYEDSDMAYLDTHYYGGNCFHYHGIT
;
A
#
# COMPACT_ATOMS: atom_id res chain seq x y z
N MET A 1 32.31 2.79 3.47
CA MET A 1 31.68 1.62 4.10
C MET A 1 30.96 0.83 2.99
N GLN A 2 31.44 -0.33 2.60
CA GLN A 2 30.73 -1.19 1.63
C GLN A 2 29.54 -1.85 2.34
N ARG A 3 28.32 -1.66 1.82
CA ARG A 3 27.15 -2.38 2.33
C ARG A 3 27.23 -3.84 1.89
N LYS A 4 26.93 -4.76 2.78
CA LYS A 4 26.85 -6.19 2.47
C LYS A 4 25.71 -6.46 1.48
N ASN A 5 25.97 -7.36 0.55
CA ASN A 5 24.93 -7.82 -0.38
C ASN A 5 24.09 -8.90 0.32
N MET A 6 22.90 -8.52 0.79
CA MET A 6 22.00 -9.39 1.55
C MET A 6 21.53 -10.62 0.76
N TRP A 7 21.45 -10.55 -0.57
CA TRP A 7 21.12 -11.72 -1.41
C TRP A 7 22.07 -12.90 -1.23
N LYS A 8 23.31 -12.63 -0.83
CA LYS A 8 24.32 -13.67 -0.56
C LYS A 8 24.27 -14.22 0.86
N GLU A 9 23.53 -13.56 1.73
CA GLU A 9 23.43 -13.90 3.17
C GLU A 9 22.10 -14.56 3.55
N TYR A 10 21.08 -14.50 2.67
CA TYR A 10 19.79 -15.14 2.93
C TYR A 10 19.91 -16.66 2.94
N THR A 11 19.33 -17.28 3.96
CA THR A 11 19.12 -18.74 4.00
C THR A 11 18.05 -19.14 2.99
N GLU A 12 17.98 -20.42 2.64
CA GLU A 12 16.94 -20.95 1.74
C GLU A 12 15.52 -20.65 2.24
N ILE A 13 15.31 -20.71 3.57
CA ILE A 13 14.02 -20.39 4.20
C ILE A 13 13.68 -18.90 3.95
N GLN A 14 14.62 -18.01 4.21
CA GLN A 14 14.43 -16.56 3.99
C GLN A 14 14.22 -16.22 2.51
N GLN A 15 14.88 -16.92 1.59
CA GLN A 15 14.66 -16.75 0.15
C GLN A 15 13.24 -17.16 -0.24
N LYS A 16 12.73 -18.26 0.31
CA LYS A 16 11.35 -18.70 0.07
C LYS A 16 10.33 -17.72 0.64
N GLU A 17 10.51 -17.24 1.86
CA GLU A 17 9.65 -16.22 2.47
C GLU A 17 9.65 -14.92 1.66
N LEU A 18 10.82 -14.52 1.14
CA LEU A 18 10.96 -13.35 0.27
C LEU A 18 10.19 -13.52 -1.04
N GLU A 19 10.26 -14.71 -1.67
CA GLU A 19 9.52 -14.99 -2.90
C GLU A 19 8.01 -14.97 -2.67
N GLU A 20 7.53 -15.59 -1.59
CA GLU A 20 6.11 -15.55 -1.20
C GLU A 20 5.63 -14.10 -0.94
N LEU A 21 6.46 -13.27 -0.30
CA LEU A 21 6.18 -11.84 -0.12
C LEU A 21 6.14 -11.09 -1.44
N SER A 22 7.09 -11.37 -2.35
CA SER A 22 7.19 -10.77 -3.68
C SER A 22 5.96 -11.07 -4.52
N VAL A 23 5.49 -12.31 -4.53
CA VAL A 23 4.26 -12.72 -5.25
C VAL A 23 3.06 -11.92 -4.73
N ARG A 24 2.83 -11.89 -3.41
CA ARG A 24 1.73 -11.12 -2.81
C ARG A 24 1.83 -9.62 -3.11
N TYR A 25 3.03 -9.07 -3.10
CA TYR A 25 3.25 -7.66 -3.43
C TYR A 25 2.88 -7.35 -4.87
N LYS A 26 3.28 -8.18 -5.83
CA LYS A 26 2.89 -8.05 -7.24
C LYS A 26 1.37 -8.13 -7.43
N GLU A 27 0.72 -9.09 -6.78
CA GLU A 27 -0.75 -9.21 -6.79
C GLU A 27 -1.43 -7.94 -6.24
N CYS A 28 -0.89 -7.37 -5.16
CA CYS A 28 -1.40 -6.11 -4.61
C CYS A 28 -1.26 -4.95 -5.60
N LEU A 29 -0.13 -4.85 -6.31
CA LEU A 29 0.10 -3.84 -7.36
C LEU A 29 -0.83 -4.04 -8.56
N ASP A 30 -1.13 -5.27 -8.92
CA ASP A 30 -2.03 -5.58 -10.03
C ASP A 30 -3.49 -5.22 -9.73
N ILE A 31 -3.91 -5.35 -8.48
CA ILE A 31 -5.27 -5.04 -8.02
C ILE A 31 -5.43 -3.56 -7.66
N GLY A 32 -4.46 -2.99 -6.96
CA GLY A 32 -4.53 -1.65 -6.39
C GLY A 32 -4.02 -0.57 -7.35
N LYS A 33 -4.80 -0.19 -8.34
CA LYS A 33 -4.43 0.87 -9.31
C LYS A 33 -4.87 2.26 -8.86
N THR A 34 -5.85 2.36 -8.00
CA THR A 34 -6.39 3.61 -7.46
C THR A 34 -6.47 3.54 -5.94
N GLU A 35 -6.58 4.69 -5.27
CA GLU A 35 -6.74 4.79 -3.82
C GLU A 35 -7.92 3.93 -3.33
N ARG A 36 -9.02 3.95 -4.07
CA ARG A 36 -10.24 3.19 -3.72
C ARG A 36 -10.03 1.69 -3.82
N GLU A 37 -9.28 1.23 -4.81
CA GLU A 37 -8.91 -0.18 -4.96
C GLU A 37 -7.95 -0.62 -3.88
N CYS A 38 -6.97 0.22 -3.53
CA CYS A 38 -6.05 -0.02 -2.41
C CYS A 38 -6.80 -0.12 -1.08
N VAL A 39 -7.77 0.77 -0.81
CA VAL A 39 -8.61 0.68 0.40
C VAL A 39 -9.43 -0.61 0.40
N LYS A 40 -10.06 -0.99 -0.72
CA LYS A 40 -10.80 -2.25 -0.83
C LYS A 40 -9.91 -3.46 -0.53
N LEU A 41 -8.71 -3.48 -1.09
CA LEU A 41 -7.73 -4.53 -0.84
C LEU A 41 -7.30 -4.55 0.62
N GLY A 42 -7.01 -3.38 1.20
CA GLY A 42 -6.64 -3.23 2.61
C GLY A 42 -7.72 -3.75 3.55
N LYS A 43 -8.99 -3.44 3.29
CA LYS A 43 -10.14 -3.97 4.06
C LYS A 43 -10.20 -5.49 3.98
N LYS A 44 -10.10 -6.07 2.78
CA LYS A 44 -10.09 -7.53 2.59
C LYS A 44 -8.95 -8.21 3.36
N MET A 45 -7.77 -7.60 3.36
CA MET A 45 -6.63 -8.11 4.12
C MET A 45 -6.84 -7.97 5.63
N ALA A 46 -7.40 -6.84 6.08
CA ALA A 46 -7.72 -6.61 7.48
C ALA A 46 -8.72 -7.63 8.01
N ASP A 47 -9.79 -7.91 7.27
CA ASP A 47 -10.79 -8.93 7.60
C ASP A 47 -10.13 -10.32 7.73
N ALA A 48 -9.27 -10.69 6.78
CA ALA A 48 -8.52 -11.95 6.81
C ALA A 48 -7.57 -12.07 8.02
N TRP A 49 -7.10 -10.94 8.57
CA TRP A 49 -6.23 -10.88 9.75
C TRP A 49 -6.99 -10.68 11.06
N GLY A 50 -8.34 -10.76 11.00
CA GLY A 50 -9.21 -10.68 12.16
C GLY A 50 -9.43 -9.26 12.70
N TYR A 51 -9.23 -8.25 11.87
CA TYR A 51 -9.66 -6.89 12.19
C TYR A 51 -11.16 -6.76 11.96
N LYS A 52 -11.83 -5.97 12.77
CA LYS A 52 -13.25 -5.64 12.65
C LYS A 52 -13.44 -4.21 12.17
N ASN A 53 -14.49 -3.95 11.43
CA ASN A 53 -14.85 -2.58 11.09
C ASN A 53 -15.25 -1.81 12.35
N LEU A 54 -14.64 -0.66 12.58
CA LEU A 54 -14.91 0.16 13.75
C LEU A 54 -16.36 0.70 13.77
N GLU A 55 -16.93 1.06 12.62
CA GLU A 55 -18.30 1.54 12.53
C GLU A 55 -19.31 0.46 12.93
N ASP A 56 -19.07 -0.81 12.54
CA ASP A 56 -19.89 -1.94 12.97
C ASP A 56 -19.79 -2.13 14.49
N CYS A 57 -18.57 -2.07 15.06
CA CYS A 57 -18.38 -2.14 16.50
C CYS A 57 -19.12 -1.03 17.26
N ILE A 58 -19.14 0.19 16.73
CA ILE A 58 -19.84 1.31 17.32
C ILE A 58 -21.37 1.09 17.26
N SER A 59 -21.88 0.68 16.11
CA SER A 59 -23.32 0.44 15.92
C SER A 59 -23.88 -0.67 16.81
N GLU A 60 -23.04 -1.69 17.07
CA GLU A 60 -23.36 -2.81 17.96
C GLU A 60 -23.14 -2.50 19.44
N GLY A 61 -22.57 -1.35 19.77
CA GLY A 61 -22.20 -1.00 21.15
C GLY A 61 -21.08 -1.87 21.71
N THR A 62 -20.24 -2.43 20.84
CA THR A 62 -19.14 -3.33 21.25
C THR A 62 -18.07 -2.54 22.01
N THR A 63 -17.76 -2.96 23.23
CA THR A 63 -16.63 -2.40 24.00
C THR A 63 -15.33 -3.10 23.59
N LEU A 64 -14.40 -2.33 23.06
CA LEU A 64 -13.09 -2.83 22.65
C LEU A 64 -12.20 -3.11 23.88
N LYS A 65 -11.37 -4.13 23.79
CA LYS A 65 -10.46 -4.60 24.85
C LYS A 65 -9.03 -4.70 24.32
N THR A 66 -8.09 -4.78 25.23
CA THR A 66 -6.68 -5.06 24.91
C THR A 66 -6.55 -6.27 23.99
N GLY A 67 -5.83 -6.09 22.90
CA GLY A 67 -5.62 -7.11 21.87
C GLY A 67 -6.61 -7.05 20.71
N ASP A 68 -7.73 -6.33 20.85
CA ASP A 68 -8.70 -6.16 19.78
C ASP A 68 -8.08 -5.38 18.61
N LYS A 69 -8.53 -5.73 17.42
CA LYS A 69 -8.08 -5.18 16.16
C LYS A 69 -9.26 -4.57 15.43
N VAL A 70 -9.14 -3.30 15.07
CA VAL A 70 -10.18 -2.60 14.32
C VAL A 70 -9.59 -1.81 13.16
N TYR A 71 -10.39 -1.58 12.13
CA TYR A 71 -10.06 -0.67 11.06
C TYR A 71 -11.19 0.30 10.78
N ALA A 72 -10.84 1.44 10.19
CA ALA A 72 -11.79 2.39 9.64
C ALA A 72 -11.33 2.90 8.29
N ASP A 73 -12.26 3.24 7.42
CA ASP A 73 -11.96 3.95 6.18
C ASP A 73 -12.60 5.35 6.18
N CYS A 74 -12.04 6.24 5.39
CA CYS A 74 -12.63 7.54 5.13
C CYS A 74 -12.90 7.69 3.64
N MET A 75 -14.18 7.62 3.26
CA MET A 75 -14.69 7.77 1.87
C MET A 75 -14.02 6.83 0.84
N GLY A 76 -13.45 5.72 1.28
CA GLY A 76 -12.71 4.78 0.45
C GLY A 76 -11.40 5.34 -0.10
N LYS A 77 -10.82 6.38 0.51
CA LYS A 77 -9.57 7.02 0.07
C LYS A 77 -8.48 7.06 1.14
N ALA A 78 -8.85 6.94 2.40
CA ALA A 78 -7.93 6.78 3.51
C ALA A 78 -8.32 5.55 4.32
N PHE A 79 -7.35 4.88 4.91
CA PHE A 79 -7.52 3.65 5.65
C PHE A 79 -6.63 3.65 6.88
N VAL A 80 -7.18 3.26 8.00
CA VAL A 80 -6.45 3.18 9.26
C VAL A 80 -6.75 1.86 9.96
N MET A 81 -5.74 1.29 10.57
CA MET A 81 -5.84 0.06 11.36
C MET A 81 -5.28 0.30 12.75
N PHE A 82 -5.96 -0.20 13.76
CA PHE A 82 -5.54 -0.14 15.15
C PHE A 82 -5.50 -1.54 15.75
N GLN A 83 -4.45 -1.80 16.50
CA GLN A 83 -4.38 -2.92 17.42
C GLN A 83 -4.22 -2.36 18.83
N LEU A 84 -5.19 -2.63 19.70
CA LEU A 84 -5.17 -2.13 21.07
C LEU A 84 -4.07 -2.82 21.87
N GLY A 85 -3.14 -2.02 22.37
CA GLY A 85 -2.02 -2.48 23.19
C GLY A 85 -2.43 -2.82 24.63
N LYS A 86 -1.47 -3.26 25.40
CA LYS A 86 -1.65 -3.55 26.85
C LYS A 86 -1.51 -2.30 27.71
N LYS A 87 -0.86 -1.27 27.19
CA LYS A 87 -0.61 0.00 27.89
C LYS A 87 -1.65 1.04 27.50
N PRO A 88 -1.99 1.97 28.41
CA PRO A 88 -2.90 3.08 28.09
C PRO A 88 -2.29 3.98 27.02
N LEU A 89 -3.15 4.69 26.27
CA LEU A 89 -2.73 5.55 25.15
C LEU A 89 -1.85 6.71 25.59
N GLU A 90 -1.97 7.16 26.85
CA GLU A 90 -1.16 8.21 27.46
C GLU A 90 0.33 7.85 27.53
N GLU A 91 0.67 6.57 27.53
CA GLU A 91 2.04 6.10 27.46
C GLU A 91 2.60 6.12 26.03
N GLY A 92 1.78 6.51 25.05
CA GLY A 92 2.16 6.59 23.64
C GLY A 92 1.72 5.40 22.81
N MET A 93 1.93 5.52 21.49
CA MET A 93 1.62 4.48 20.50
C MET A 93 2.68 4.44 19.42
N ASN A 94 2.80 3.31 18.74
CA ASN A 94 3.59 3.21 17.52
C ASN A 94 2.69 3.54 16.32
N ILE A 95 3.10 4.50 15.50
CA ILE A 95 2.37 4.92 14.30
C ILE A 95 3.21 4.59 13.08
N LEU A 96 2.65 3.81 12.16
CA LEU A 96 3.19 3.56 10.83
C LEU A 96 2.30 4.27 9.82
N GLY A 97 2.88 5.09 8.96
CA GLY A 97 2.16 5.82 7.94
C GLY A 97 2.79 5.64 6.57
N ALA A 98 1.95 5.53 5.55
CA ALA A 98 2.36 5.49 4.16
C ALA A 98 1.29 6.14 3.28
N HIS A 99 1.67 6.65 2.11
CA HIS A 99 0.69 7.07 1.12
C HIS A 99 -0.05 5.86 0.55
N ILE A 100 -1.30 6.03 0.16
CA ILE A 100 -2.16 4.94 -0.35
C ILE A 100 -2.30 4.96 -1.87
N ASP A 101 -1.96 6.08 -2.51
CA ASP A 101 -1.99 6.21 -3.96
C ASP A 101 -0.93 5.30 -4.61
N SER A 102 -1.35 4.63 -5.69
CA SER A 102 -0.47 3.75 -6.46
C SER A 102 0.31 4.56 -7.50
N PRO A 103 1.61 4.35 -7.61
CA PRO A 103 2.40 4.96 -8.68
C PRO A 103 1.91 4.51 -10.05
N ARG A 104 1.60 5.47 -10.94
CA ARG A 104 1.15 5.19 -12.30
C ARG A 104 1.50 6.31 -13.26
N ILE A 105 1.42 6.01 -14.54
CA ILE A 105 1.47 7.00 -15.62
C ILE A 105 0.05 7.13 -16.16
N ASP A 106 -0.49 8.34 -16.08
CA ASP A 106 -1.80 8.68 -16.60
C ASP A 106 -1.66 9.41 -17.95
N VAL A 107 -2.56 9.15 -18.87
CA VAL A 107 -2.66 9.84 -20.13
C VAL A 107 -3.38 11.18 -19.91
N LYS A 108 -2.84 12.29 -20.43
CA LYS A 108 -3.47 13.62 -20.33
C LYS A 108 -4.77 13.70 -21.11
N GLN A 109 -5.57 14.74 -20.85
CA GLN A 109 -6.90 14.91 -21.47
C GLN A 109 -6.86 15.04 -23.00
N ASN A 110 -5.82 15.67 -23.57
CA ASN A 110 -5.57 15.77 -24.99
C ASN A 110 -4.18 15.20 -25.30
N PRO A 111 -4.05 13.89 -25.27
CA PRO A 111 -2.73 13.25 -25.17
C PRO A 111 -2.02 13.09 -26.51
N LEU A 112 -2.79 12.97 -27.60
CA LEU A 112 -2.24 12.63 -28.90
C LEU A 112 -1.68 13.87 -29.60
N TYR A 113 -0.41 13.84 -29.95
CA TYR A 113 0.23 14.85 -30.79
C TYR A 113 1.23 14.22 -31.74
N GLU A 114 1.57 14.94 -32.78
CA GLU A 114 2.55 14.56 -33.78
C GLU A 114 3.80 15.42 -33.64
N ASP A 115 4.95 14.78 -33.70
CA ASP A 115 6.24 15.45 -33.85
C ASP A 115 7.19 14.56 -34.63
N SER A 116 7.89 15.14 -35.59
CA SER A 116 8.89 14.41 -36.40
C SER A 116 8.36 13.14 -37.08
N ASP A 117 7.16 13.22 -37.68
CA ASP A 117 6.45 12.12 -38.37
C ASP A 117 6.12 10.91 -37.45
N MET A 118 6.09 11.14 -36.14
CA MET A 118 5.71 10.14 -35.15
C MET A 118 4.53 10.61 -34.32
N ALA A 119 3.68 9.66 -33.92
CA ALA A 119 2.58 9.92 -33.00
C ALA A 119 3.04 9.68 -31.55
N TYR A 120 2.79 10.65 -30.71
CA TYR A 120 3.12 10.61 -29.28
C TYR A 120 1.87 10.68 -28.42
N LEU A 121 1.95 10.05 -27.23
CA LEU A 121 0.99 10.20 -26.16
C LEU A 121 1.60 11.03 -25.03
N ASP A 122 1.02 12.21 -24.79
CA ASP A 122 1.41 13.04 -23.66
C ASP A 122 0.85 12.45 -22.36
N THR A 123 1.73 12.24 -21.41
CA THR A 123 1.42 11.59 -20.14
C THR A 123 1.87 12.43 -18.96
N HIS A 124 1.33 12.16 -17.79
CA HIS A 124 1.87 12.64 -16.53
C HIS A 124 1.96 11.49 -15.52
N TYR A 125 2.87 11.59 -14.59
CA TYR A 125 3.00 10.65 -13.49
C TYR A 125 2.06 11.02 -12.35
N TYR A 126 1.64 10.00 -11.59
CA TYR A 126 0.88 10.12 -10.37
C TYR A 126 1.54 9.32 -9.24
N GLY A 127 1.45 9.83 -7.98
CA GLY A 127 2.00 9.13 -6.82
C GLY A 127 3.47 9.43 -6.50
N GLY A 128 4.03 10.54 -7.01
CA GLY A 128 5.34 11.07 -6.59
C GLY A 128 6.56 10.22 -6.96
N ASN A 129 6.49 9.46 -8.04
CA ASN A 129 7.62 8.65 -8.49
C ASN A 129 8.74 9.48 -9.11
N CYS A 130 9.94 9.35 -8.59
CA CYS A 130 11.16 9.66 -9.33
C CYS A 130 11.44 8.54 -10.34
N PHE A 131 11.04 8.72 -11.59
CA PHE A 131 11.58 7.90 -12.67
C PHE A 131 13.04 8.29 -12.90
N HIS A 132 13.96 7.47 -12.45
CA HIS A 132 15.33 7.57 -12.92
C HIS A 132 15.33 6.96 -14.32
N TYR A 133 15.32 7.84 -15.34
CA TYR A 133 15.65 7.42 -16.69
C TYR A 133 17.12 6.99 -16.71
N HIS A 134 17.36 5.71 -16.63
CA HIS A 134 18.59 5.16 -17.17
C HIS A 134 18.42 5.16 -18.69
N GLY A 135 18.96 6.18 -19.33
CA GLY A 135 19.07 6.18 -20.78
C GLY A 135 19.80 4.90 -21.20
N ILE A 136 19.13 4.07 -21.98
CA ILE A 136 19.75 2.98 -22.69
C ILE A 136 20.51 3.66 -23.83
N THR A 137 21.83 3.78 -23.70
CA THR A 137 22.75 4.06 -24.79
C THR A 137 23.10 2.76 -25.47
#